data_4ffd635fc799388ad568dd48dfdc5a05
#
_entry.id   4ffd635fc799388ad568dd48dfdc5a05
#
_cell.length_a   1.000
_cell.length_b   1.000
_cell.length_c   1.000
_cell.angle_alpha   90.00
_cell.angle_beta   90.00
_cell.angle_gamma   90.00
#
_symmetry.space_group_name_H-M   'P 1'
#
loop_
_entity.id
_entity.type
_entity.pdbx_description
1 polymer ?
#
loop_
_entity_poly.entity_id
_entity_poly.type
_entity_poly.pdbx_seq_one_letter_code
_entity_poly.pdbx_strand_id
1 'polypeptide(L)'
;AIVIYMPDHGEECYEDNPGFISRNHSSAIDWPLAHYEFEIPFWIYCSQKYISTHRDIYRQIRKARNKRYMTDALPHLLLYLAGIETPTYNAKYNILSPDYDEMRPRILKNTADYDKLRDAEMAKQKRLQEAEEAMKGKKKAKARKNK
;
A
#
# COMPACT_ATOMS: atom_id res chain seq x y z
N ALA A 1 19.75 12.21 -12.80
CA ALA A 1 19.56 11.71 -11.42
C ALA A 1 18.32 10.84 -11.35
N ILE A 2 18.32 9.90 -10.42
CA ILE A 2 17.17 9.16 -9.91
C ILE A 2 17.05 9.50 -8.43
N VAL A 3 15.83 9.74 -7.95
CA VAL A 3 15.54 10.03 -6.54
C VAL A 3 14.43 9.08 -6.09
N ILE A 4 14.63 8.43 -4.96
CA ILE A 4 13.64 7.57 -4.31
C ILE A 4 13.21 8.27 -3.02
N TYR A 5 11.91 8.41 -2.82
CA TYR A 5 11.34 8.91 -1.59
C TYR A 5 10.43 7.85 -0.97
N MET A 6 10.60 7.67 0.32
CA MET A 6 9.80 6.77 1.13
C MET A 6 10.04 7.14 2.60
N PRO A 7 9.01 7.44 3.39
CA PRO A 7 9.16 7.52 4.84
C PRO A 7 9.42 6.12 5.42
N ASP A 8 9.90 6.05 6.64
CA ASP A 8 10.11 4.79 7.36
C ASP A 8 8.80 4.18 7.84
N HIS A 9 7.79 5.02 8.17
CA HIS A 9 6.44 4.64 8.60
C HIS A 9 5.45 5.78 8.38
N GLY A 10 4.17 5.50 8.56
CA GLY A 10 3.11 6.47 8.73
C GLY A 10 2.83 6.76 10.21
N GLU A 11 1.87 7.64 10.46
CA GLU A 11 1.38 8.02 11.80
C GLU A 11 -0.12 8.26 11.75
N GLU A 12 -0.83 7.91 12.83
CA GLU A 12 -2.20 8.37 13.04
C GLU A 12 -2.17 9.83 13.53
N CYS A 13 -2.97 10.70 12.90
CA CYS A 13 -3.05 12.12 13.19
C CYS A 13 -4.51 12.52 13.42
N TYR A 14 -5.12 12.03 14.48
CA TYR A 14 -6.51 12.32 14.90
C TYR A 14 -7.62 11.72 14.02
N GLU A 15 -7.32 10.80 13.10
CA GLU A 15 -8.31 10.26 12.17
C GLU A 15 -9.41 9.46 12.88
N ASP A 16 -9.03 8.44 13.66
CA ASP A 16 -9.97 7.57 14.38
C ASP A 16 -10.00 7.84 15.89
N ASN A 17 -8.98 8.50 16.41
CA ASN A 17 -8.87 8.87 17.81
C ASN A 17 -8.56 10.37 17.97
N PRO A 18 -9.58 11.23 18.19
CA PRO A 18 -9.39 12.69 18.22
C PRO A 18 -8.41 13.22 19.28
N GLY A 19 -8.00 12.38 20.24
CA GLY A 19 -7.01 12.73 21.27
C GLY A 19 -5.63 12.18 21.01
N PHE A 20 -5.40 11.51 19.86
CA PHE A 20 -4.17 10.79 19.59
C PHE A 20 -3.46 11.31 18.35
N ILE A 21 -2.17 11.53 18.47
CA ILE A 21 -1.23 11.75 17.37
C ILE A 21 0.04 10.99 17.71
N SER A 22 0.41 10.01 16.97
CA SER A 22 1.66 9.25 17.04
C SER A 22 1.50 7.86 16.43
N ARG A 23 2.44 6.96 16.79
CA ARG A 23 2.39 5.54 16.47
C ARG A 23 1.91 4.72 17.66
N ASN A 24 1.00 3.80 17.40
CA ASN A 24 0.61 2.80 18.37
C ASN A 24 1.57 1.60 18.32
N HIS A 25 2.30 1.36 19.40
CA HIS A 25 3.26 0.25 19.51
C HIS A 25 2.60 -1.09 19.91
N SER A 26 1.28 -1.21 19.81
CA SER A 26 0.55 -2.45 20.08
C SER A 26 1.08 -3.63 19.26
N SER A 27 1.11 -4.81 19.86
CA SER A 27 1.34 -6.06 19.15
C SER A 27 0.11 -6.54 18.38
N ALA A 28 -1.09 -6.10 18.78
CA ALA A 28 -2.32 -6.34 18.06
C ALA A 28 -2.47 -5.29 16.96
N ILE A 29 -2.56 -5.74 15.71
CA ILE A 29 -2.71 -4.88 14.55
C ILE A 29 -4.13 -5.07 14.02
N ASP A 30 -4.94 -4.01 14.10
CA ASP A 30 -6.23 -3.87 13.43
C ASP A 30 -6.10 -3.08 12.13
N TRP A 31 -7.22 -2.86 11.44
CA TRP A 31 -7.20 -2.14 10.17
C TRP A 31 -6.80 -0.66 10.30
N PRO A 32 -7.33 0.14 11.24
CA PRO A 32 -6.89 1.53 11.40
C PRO A 32 -5.37 1.65 11.57
N LEU A 33 -4.79 0.86 12.48
CA LEU A 33 -3.35 0.84 12.70
C LEU A 33 -2.58 0.41 11.44
N ALA A 34 -3.05 -0.63 10.73
CA ALA A 34 -2.43 -1.09 9.49
C ALA A 34 -2.47 0.00 8.42
N HIS A 35 -3.57 0.73 8.29
CA HIS A 35 -3.77 1.78 7.30
C HIS A 35 -2.92 3.02 7.59
N TYR A 36 -3.01 3.58 8.80
CA TYR A 36 -2.33 4.85 9.11
C TYR A 36 -0.83 4.71 9.35
N GLU A 37 -0.39 3.60 9.94
CA GLU A 37 1.02 3.44 10.30
C GLU A 37 1.87 2.69 9.27
N PHE A 38 1.26 1.88 8.40
CA PHE A 38 2.02 1.04 7.47
C PHE A 38 1.80 1.36 5.98
N GLU A 39 0.73 2.06 5.62
CA GLU A 39 0.60 2.58 4.26
C GLU A 39 1.39 3.88 4.14
N ILE A 40 2.44 3.85 3.34
CA ILE A 40 3.34 4.98 3.16
C ILE A 40 3.45 5.38 1.69
N PRO A 41 3.65 6.66 1.38
CA PRO A 41 3.94 7.08 0.02
C PRO A 41 5.31 6.56 -0.42
N PHE A 42 5.35 6.00 -1.62
CA PHE A 42 6.57 5.54 -2.26
C PHE A 42 6.61 6.04 -3.70
N TRP A 43 7.62 6.82 -4.07
CA TRP A 43 7.77 7.28 -5.43
C TRP A 43 9.23 7.36 -5.87
N ILE A 44 9.42 7.26 -7.19
CA ILE A 44 10.71 7.33 -7.85
C ILE A 44 10.65 8.45 -8.89
N TYR A 45 11.48 9.47 -8.70
CA TYR A 45 11.68 10.51 -9.69
C TYR A 45 12.88 10.19 -10.57
N CYS A 46 12.74 10.39 -11.89
CA CYS A 46 13.81 10.26 -12.86
C CYS A 46 13.97 11.59 -13.62
N SER A 47 15.18 12.15 -13.62
CA SER A 47 15.47 13.33 -14.43
C SER A 47 15.45 12.98 -15.93
N GLN A 48 15.24 13.99 -16.81
CA GLN A 48 15.24 13.79 -18.27
C GLN A 48 16.54 13.14 -18.76
N LYS A 49 17.69 13.56 -18.20
CA LYS A 49 19.00 12.96 -18.51
C LYS A 49 19.02 11.48 -18.12
N TYR A 50 18.48 11.09 -16.96
CA TYR A 50 18.42 9.69 -16.55
C TYR A 50 17.52 8.89 -17.47
N ILE A 51 16.33 9.42 -17.81
CA ILE A 51 15.37 8.78 -18.72
C ILE A 51 15.99 8.52 -20.09
N SER A 52 16.73 9.50 -20.65
CA SER A 52 17.36 9.37 -21.97
C SER A 52 18.46 8.29 -22.02
N THR A 53 19.18 8.10 -20.91
CA THR A 53 20.30 7.15 -20.81
C THR A 53 19.91 5.78 -20.27
N HIS A 54 18.76 5.66 -19.56
CA HIS A 54 18.30 4.42 -18.89
C HIS A 54 16.82 4.14 -19.24
N ARG A 55 16.51 4.14 -20.53
CA ARG A 55 15.13 4.00 -21.04
C ARG A 55 14.43 2.73 -20.57
N ASP A 56 15.17 1.63 -20.47
CA ASP A 56 14.61 0.34 -20.05
C ASP A 56 14.26 0.34 -18.56
N ILE A 57 15.13 0.86 -17.70
CA ILE A 57 14.86 1.01 -16.28
C ILE A 57 13.66 1.95 -16.06
N TYR A 58 13.60 3.08 -16.77
CA TYR A 58 12.46 3.98 -16.67
C TYR A 58 11.14 3.31 -17.09
N ARG A 59 11.17 2.49 -18.14
CA ARG A 59 10.00 1.71 -18.58
C ARG A 59 9.55 0.70 -17.52
N GLN A 60 10.50 0.02 -16.87
CA GLN A 60 10.23 -0.88 -15.76
C GLN A 60 9.61 -0.13 -14.56
N ILE A 61 10.15 1.02 -14.17
CA ILE A 61 9.60 1.88 -13.11
C ILE A 61 8.14 2.25 -13.41
N ARG A 62 7.85 2.69 -14.63
CA ARG A 62 6.48 3.01 -15.03
C ARG A 62 5.52 1.83 -14.98
N LYS A 63 5.98 0.64 -15.36
CA LYS A 63 5.17 -0.59 -15.26
C LYS A 63 4.92 -1.02 -13.80
N ALA A 64 5.85 -0.72 -12.91
CA ALA A 64 5.79 -1.13 -11.51
C ALA A 64 4.89 -0.25 -10.64
N ARG A 65 4.44 0.93 -11.10
CA ARG A 65 3.79 1.96 -10.26
C ARG A 65 2.54 1.51 -9.50
N ASN A 66 1.85 0.48 -9.97
CA ASN A 66 0.62 -0.02 -9.37
C ASN A 66 0.81 -1.41 -8.73
N LYS A 67 2.05 -1.92 -8.69
CA LYS A 67 2.34 -3.21 -8.06
C LYS A 67 2.31 -3.10 -6.54
N ARG A 68 1.90 -4.18 -5.90
CA ARG A 68 1.99 -4.33 -4.44
C ARG A 68 3.46 -4.36 -4.04
N TYR A 69 3.82 -3.66 -2.97
CA TYR A 69 5.20 -3.56 -2.51
C TYR A 69 5.30 -3.54 -0.98
N MET A 70 6.40 -4.01 -0.44
CA MET A 70 6.79 -3.87 0.96
C MET A 70 8.21 -3.33 1.06
N THR A 71 8.45 -2.52 2.07
CA THR A 71 9.72 -1.80 2.27
C THR A 71 10.90 -2.70 2.60
N ASP A 72 10.65 -3.89 3.13
CA ASP A 72 11.70 -4.92 3.36
C ASP A 72 12.37 -5.39 2.05
N ALA A 73 11.72 -5.17 0.92
CA ALA A 73 12.25 -5.47 -0.41
C ALA A 73 13.10 -4.32 -1.01
N LEU A 74 13.15 -3.15 -0.37
CA LEU A 74 13.90 -1.97 -0.85
C LEU A 74 15.37 -2.25 -1.16
N PRO A 75 16.13 -3.03 -0.36
CA PRO A 75 17.53 -3.32 -0.68
C PRO A 75 17.72 -3.92 -2.07
N HIS A 76 16.82 -4.79 -2.52
CA HIS A 76 16.91 -5.44 -3.84
C HIS A 76 16.66 -4.46 -4.99
N LEU A 77 15.76 -3.49 -4.80
CA LEU A 77 15.56 -2.40 -5.74
C LEU A 77 16.81 -1.51 -5.84
N LEU A 78 17.39 -1.13 -4.69
CA LEU A 78 18.57 -0.28 -4.63
C LEU A 78 19.79 -0.95 -5.27
N LEU A 79 20.05 -2.23 -4.98
CA LEU A 79 21.13 -3.01 -5.59
C LEU A 79 20.98 -3.02 -7.12
N TYR A 80 19.78 -3.28 -7.62
CA TYR A 80 19.50 -3.31 -9.04
C TYR A 80 19.74 -1.95 -9.71
N LEU A 81 19.22 -0.87 -9.13
CA LEU A 81 19.36 0.49 -9.69
C LEU A 81 20.82 0.98 -9.64
N ALA A 82 21.59 0.53 -8.66
CA ALA A 82 23.02 0.84 -8.53
C ALA A 82 23.92 -0.05 -9.42
N GLY A 83 23.36 -1.08 -10.06
CA GLY A 83 24.14 -2.06 -10.84
C GLY A 83 25.08 -2.91 -9.98
N ILE A 84 24.71 -3.14 -8.70
CA ILE A 84 25.53 -3.94 -7.76
C ILE A 84 25.07 -5.39 -7.81
N GLU A 85 25.98 -6.26 -8.21
CA GLU A 85 25.79 -7.71 -8.17
C GLU A 85 26.28 -8.28 -6.84
N THR A 86 25.44 -9.04 -6.16
CA THR A 86 25.74 -9.68 -4.87
C THR A 86 24.98 -11.00 -4.72
N PRO A 87 25.54 -12.02 -4.04
CA PRO A 87 24.83 -13.26 -3.78
C PRO A 87 23.54 -13.10 -2.98
N THR A 88 23.37 -12.01 -2.27
CA THR A 88 22.14 -11.70 -1.49
C THR A 88 21.04 -11.10 -2.32
N TYR A 89 21.31 -10.67 -3.56
CA TYR A 89 20.27 -10.15 -4.44
C TYR A 89 19.26 -11.25 -4.81
N ASN A 90 17.97 -10.91 -4.71
CA ASN A 90 16.88 -11.79 -5.11
C ASN A 90 15.90 -11.06 -6.00
N ALA A 91 15.79 -11.49 -7.25
CA ALA A 91 14.91 -10.88 -8.27
C ALA A 91 13.42 -10.90 -7.87
N LYS A 92 12.98 -11.89 -7.07
CA LYS A 92 11.60 -11.97 -6.56
C LYS A 92 11.22 -10.84 -5.62
N TYR A 93 12.19 -10.14 -5.03
CA TYR A 93 11.98 -8.97 -4.17
C TYR A 93 12.16 -7.64 -4.92
N ASN A 94 12.74 -7.65 -6.12
CA ASN A 94 12.91 -6.42 -6.88
C ASN A 94 11.66 -6.11 -7.71
N ILE A 95 10.91 -5.06 -7.32
CA ILE A 95 9.67 -4.63 -7.97
C ILE A 95 9.81 -4.34 -9.49
N LEU A 96 11.03 -4.04 -9.95
CA LEU A 96 11.32 -3.80 -11.37
C LEU A 96 11.61 -5.09 -12.14
N SER A 97 11.89 -6.18 -11.44
CA SER A 97 12.17 -7.48 -12.07
C SER A 97 10.92 -8.06 -12.75
N PRO A 98 11.07 -8.78 -13.89
CA PRO A 98 10.01 -9.62 -14.42
C PRO A 98 9.65 -10.79 -13.49
N ASP A 99 10.57 -11.23 -12.65
CA ASP A 99 10.39 -12.33 -11.68
C ASP A 99 9.85 -11.86 -10.31
N TYR A 100 9.47 -10.59 -10.20
CA TYR A 100 8.95 -10.04 -8.96
C TYR A 100 7.72 -10.80 -8.46
N ASP A 101 7.78 -11.30 -7.23
CA ASP A 101 6.65 -11.98 -6.58
C ASP A 101 5.68 -10.96 -5.96
N GLU A 102 4.76 -10.45 -6.79
CA GLU A 102 3.73 -9.52 -6.36
C GLU A 102 2.72 -10.16 -5.38
N MET A 103 2.60 -11.48 -5.37
CA MET A 103 1.66 -12.20 -4.52
C MET A 103 2.23 -12.56 -3.15
N ARG A 104 3.48 -12.21 -2.88
CA ARG A 104 4.10 -12.41 -1.57
C ARG A 104 3.22 -11.79 -0.46
N PRO A 105 2.93 -12.54 0.62
CA PRO A 105 2.16 -12.02 1.76
C PRO A 105 2.79 -10.76 2.35
N ARG A 106 1.98 -9.75 2.64
CA ARG A 106 2.42 -8.52 3.30
C ARG A 106 2.19 -8.63 4.81
N ILE A 107 3.21 -9.12 5.50
CA ILE A 107 3.12 -9.41 6.94
C ILE A 107 3.66 -8.23 7.74
N LEU A 108 2.81 -7.64 8.58
CA LEU A 108 3.13 -6.53 9.48
C LEU A 108 3.56 -7.07 10.84
N LYS A 109 4.67 -6.55 11.40
CA LYS A 109 5.24 -6.93 12.71
C LYS A 109 5.31 -8.45 12.92
N ASN A 110 5.49 -9.24 11.87
CA ASN A 110 5.49 -10.72 11.87
C ASN A 110 4.21 -11.37 12.43
N THR A 111 3.11 -10.66 12.54
CA THR A 111 1.87 -11.15 13.18
C THR A 111 0.63 -11.01 12.33
N ALA A 112 0.47 -9.92 11.59
CA ALA A 112 -0.75 -9.60 10.87
C ALA A 112 -0.53 -9.57 9.35
N ASP A 113 -1.44 -10.20 8.61
CA ASP A 113 -1.47 -10.14 7.15
C ASP A 113 -2.28 -8.90 6.72
N TYR A 114 -1.58 -7.91 6.16
CA TYR A 114 -2.17 -6.66 5.71
C TYR A 114 -3.31 -6.87 4.71
N ASP A 115 -3.15 -7.79 3.75
CA ASP A 115 -4.16 -8.01 2.73
C ASP A 115 -5.45 -8.57 3.32
N LYS A 116 -5.35 -9.46 4.29
CA LYS A 116 -6.52 -10.00 5.00
C LYS A 116 -7.23 -8.92 5.82
N LEU A 117 -6.49 -8.05 6.51
CA LEU A 117 -7.06 -6.93 7.25
C LEU A 117 -7.81 -5.98 6.31
N ARG A 118 -7.19 -5.58 5.19
CA ARG A 118 -7.80 -4.73 4.19
C ARG A 118 -9.06 -5.34 3.59
N ASP A 119 -9.00 -6.59 3.17
CA ASP A 119 -10.12 -7.27 2.50
C ASP A 119 -11.29 -7.47 3.46
N ALA A 120 -11.02 -7.74 4.75
CA ALA A 120 -12.05 -7.83 5.78
C ALA A 120 -12.76 -6.48 6.00
N GLU A 121 -12.00 -5.38 6.06
CA GLU A 121 -12.57 -4.05 6.23
C GLU A 121 -13.37 -3.60 4.98
N MET A 122 -12.85 -3.85 3.78
CA MET A 122 -13.59 -3.56 2.55
C MET A 122 -14.89 -4.34 2.47
N ALA A 123 -14.91 -5.62 2.87
CA ALA A 123 -16.13 -6.42 2.92
C ALA A 123 -17.13 -5.87 3.94
N LYS A 124 -16.66 -5.40 5.10
CA LYS A 124 -17.47 -4.76 6.12
C LYS A 124 -18.10 -3.46 5.61
N GLN A 125 -17.31 -2.58 5.02
CA GLN A 125 -17.77 -1.31 4.45
C GLN A 125 -18.82 -1.53 3.35
N LYS A 126 -18.60 -2.49 2.47
CA LYS A 126 -19.57 -2.85 1.44
C LYS A 126 -20.92 -3.28 2.02
N ARG A 127 -20.91 -4.14 3.06
CA ARG A 127 -22.14 -4.57 3.75
C ARG A 127 -22.88 -3.41 4.40
N LEU A 128 -22.15 -2.48 5.01
CA LEU A 128 -22.75 -1.28 5.60
C LEU A 128 -23.41 -0.39 4.54
N GLN A 129 -22.73 -0.17 3.43
CA GLN A 129 -23.26 0.61 2.32
C GLN A 129 -24.53 -0.03 1.74
N GLU A 130 -24.53 -1.33 1.48
CA GLU A 130 -25.69 -2.08 0.99
C GLU A 130 -26.88 -1.98 1.96
N ALA A 131 -26.61 -2.06 3.28
CA ALA A 131 -27.64 -1.93 4.31
C ALA A 131 -28.25 -0.51 4.34
N GLU A 132 -27.41 0.53 4.21
CA GLU A 132 -27.88 1.93 4.15
C GLU A 132 -28.74 2.18 2.90
N GLU A 133 -28.32 1.70 1.75
CA GLU A 133 -29.06 1.83 0.50
C GLU A 133 -30.43 1.12 0.60
N ALA A 134 -30.47 -0.07 1.17
CA ALA A 134 -31.69 -0.80 1.41
C ALA A 134 -32.66 -0.05 2.36
N MET A 135 -32.12 0.58 3.42
CA MET A 135 -32.92 1.41 4.32
C MET A 135 -33.45 2.68 3.65
N LYS A 136 -32.63 3.36 2.84
CA LYS A 136 -33.06 4.52 2.04
C LYS A 136 -34.17 4.14 1.04
N GLY A 137 -34.06 3.00 0.39
CA GLY A 137 -35.08 2.45 -0.51
C GLY A 137 -36.43 2.21 0.19
N LYS A 138 -36.39 1.55 1.36
CA LYS A 138 -37.59 1.30 2.18
C LYS A 138 -38.28 2.59 2.63
N LYS A 139 -37.51 3.61 3.07
CA LYS A 139 -38.05 4.93 3.46
C LYS A 139 -38.74 5.63 2.29
N LYS A 140 -38.13 5.62 1.09
CA LYS A 140 -38.75 6.19 -0.14
C LYS A 140 -40.03 5.46 -0.54
N ALA A 141 -40.07 4.13 -0.47
CA ALA A 141 -41.25 3.33 -0.79
C ALA A 141 -42.40 3.61 0.20
N LYS A 142 -42.13 3.76 1.50
CA LYS A 142 -43.13 4.10 2.53
C LYS A 142 -43.66 5.50 2.36
N ALA A 143 -42.83 6.48 1.98
CA ALA A 143 -43.26 7.85 1.72
C ALA A 143 -44.17 7.98 0.46
N ARG A 144 -44.00 7.09 -0.54
CA ARG A 144 -44.85 7.05 -1.72
C ARG A 144 -46.22 6.40 -1.46
N LYS A 145 -46.37 5.52 -0.48
CA LYS A 145 -47.62 4.87 -0.12
C LYS A 145 -48.52 5.75 0.76
N ASN A 146 -47.97 6.79 1.37
CA ASN A 146 -48.70 7.71 2.26
C ASN A 146 -49.08 9.01 1.58
N LYS A 147 -48.94 9.11 0.25
CA LYS A 147 -49.50 10.15 -0.62
C LYS A 147 -50.59 9.58 -1.52
#